data_d8681f9366d2b737c5b3c9dd377c3535
#
_entry.id   d8681f9366d2b737c5b3c9dd377c3535
#
_cell.length_a   1.000
_cell.length_b   1.000
_cell.length_c   1.000
_cell.angle_alpha   90.00
_cell.angle_beta   90.00
_cell.angle_gamma   90.00
#
_symmetry.space_group_name_H-M   'P 1'
#
loop_
_entity.id
_entity.type
_entity.pdbx_description
1 polymer ?
#
loop_
_entity_poly.entity_id
_entity_poly.type
_entity_poly.pdbx_seq_one_letter_code
_entity_poly.pdbx_strand_id
1 'polypeptide(L)'
;MKKGIIIVLAIVVAVLVVATIGGSFYMIEFALAPDAERTDTAACYRQLVEKHREVKPWLDSLNQRGALRDTFIIMPTGEKHHGYYIRQATDSTTTNRPVAIVIHGWRDSAIKFMMIGRIYELAGYNVLMPDLHAHGLSEGEAVQMGWKDRKDVLYWMTVASELFGTNDFVVHGVSMGAATTMCVSGEKMPECVKNIRFIEDCGYTSVWDEFSFELKEQFGLSDFPLMYATSLLCKIKYGWSFGEAASIKQVKKCPYPMLFIHGDDDTFVPSWMVHPLYEAKQGEKELWITKGTEHAKSYGDYREEYVERIKNFIEGSSDHP
;
A
#
# COMPACT_ATOMS: atom_id res chain seq x y z
N MET A 1 -52.79 11.91 21.41
CA MET A 1 -51.40 11.69 21.88
C MET A 1 -50.65 10.62 21.09
N LYS A 2 -51.06 9.36 20.97
CA LYS A 2 -50.31 8.28 20.28
C LYS A 2 -49.99 8.58 18.81
N LYS A 3 -50.91 9.14 18.00
CA LYS A 3 -50.66 9.49 16.59
C LYS A 3 -49.61 10.59 16.42
N GLY A 4 -49.59 11.62 17.29
CA GLY A 4 -48.57 12.68 17.23
C GLY A 4 -47.17 12.15 17.52
N ILE A 5 -47.00 11.24 18.49
CA ILE A 5 -45.73 10.62 18.83
C ILE A 5 -45.19 9.77 17.65
N ILE A 6 -46.07 9.01 16.98
CA ILE A 6 -45.71 8.19 15.81
C ILE A 6 -45.20 9.08 14.66
N ILE A 7 -45.89 10.20 14.41
CA ILE A 7 -45.45 11.15 13.35
C ILE A 7 -44.09 11.75 13.68
N VAL A 8 -43.87 12.18 14.92
CA VAL A 8 -42.55 12.72 15.34
C VAL A 8 -41.45 11.67 15.19
N LEU A 9 -41.69 10.43 15.64
CA LEU A 9 -40.73 9.34 15.48
C LEU A 9 -40.43 9.06 14.00
N ALA A 10 -41.44 9.04 13.14
CA ALA A 10 -41.24 8.84 11.70
C ALA A 10 -40.39 9.95 11.06
N ILE A 11 -40.62 11.21 11.47
CA ILE A 11 -39.83 12.36 11.01
C ILE A 11 -38.38 12.22 11.48
N VAL A 12 -38.14 11.87 12.75
CA VAL A 12 -36.77 11.67 13.29
C VAL A 12 -36.06 10.56 12.53
N VAL A 13 -36.69 9.43 12.30
CA VAL A 13 -36.11 8.33 11.52
C VAL A 13 -35.82 8.78 10.09
N ALA A 14 -36.72 9.50 9.44
CA ALA A 14 -36.50 10.01 8.09
C ALA A 14 -35.25 10.96 8.02
N VAL A 15 -35.15 11.86 9.00
CA VAL A 15 -33.98 12.78 9.11
C VAL A 15 -32.67 11.99 9.30
N LEU A 16 -32.68 10.99 10.20
CA LEU A 16 -31.50 10.14 10.42
C LEU A 16 -31.11 9.36 9.18
N VAL A 17 -32.07 8.83 8.44
CA VAL A 17 -31.80 8.12 7.18
C VAL A 17 -31.17 9.06 6.14
N VAL A 18 -31.75 10.26 5.96
CA VAL A 18 -31.19 11.24 5.01
C VAL A 18 -29.80 11.69 5.43
N ALA A 19 -29.58 11.95 6.72
CA ALA A 19 -28.26 12.31 7.25
C ALA A 19 -27.23 11.18 7.05
N THR A 20 -27.62 9.92 7.27
CA THR A 20 -26.75 8.76 7.04
C THR A 20 -26.40 8.61 5.57
N ILE A 21 -27.34 8.75 4.66
CA ILE A 21 -27.08 8.69 3.22
C ILE A 21 -26.13 9.82 2.81
N GLY A 22 -26.42 11.06 3.16
CA GLY A 22 -25.55 12.21 2.86
C GLY A 22 -24.16 12.06 3.46
N GLY A 23 -24.08 11.62 4.71
CA GLY A 23 -22.82 11.32 5.39
C GLY A 23 -22.02 10.22 4.69
N SER A 24 -22.70 9.18 4.16
CA SER A 24 -22.03 8.10 3.42
C SER A 24 -21.40 8.58 2.11
N PHE A 25 -22.05 9.48 1.38
CA PHE A 25 -21.45 10.10 0.19
C PHE A 25 -20.25 10.97 0.57
N TYR A 26 -20.33 11.74 1.64
CA TYR A 26 -19.23 12.55 2.14
C TYR A 26 -18.04 11.66 2.54
N MET A 27 -18.27 10.57 3.28
CA MET A 27 -17.19 9.66 3.72
C MET A 27 -16.52 8.95 2.56
N ILE A 28 -17.27 8.54 1.53
CA ILE A 28 -16.69 7.95 0.32
C ILE A 28 -15.78 8.97 -0.40
N GLU A 29 -16.25 10.18 -0.58
CA GLU A 29 -15.47 11.24 -1.21
C GLU A 29 -14.23 11.57 -0.37
N PHE A 30 -14.40 11.71 0.96
CA PHE A 30 -13.31 11.98 1.88
C PHE A 30 -12.21 10.92 1.84
N ALA A 31 -12.58 9.62 1.84
CA ALA A 31 -11.62 8.53 1.95
C ALA A 31 -11.07 8.04 0.60
N LEU A 32 -11.92 8.05 -0.45
CA LEU A 32 -11.60 7.38 -1.71
C LEU A 32 -11.42 8.32 -2.90
N ALA A 33 -11.66 9.64 -2.76
CA ALA A 33 -11.37 10.55 -3.87
C ALA A 33 -9.86 10.59 -4.16
N PRO A 34 -9.46 10.57 -5.44
CA PRO A 34 -8.08 10.80 -5.83
C PRO A 34 -7.61 12.17 -5.37
N ASP A 35 -6.33 12.29 -5.03
CA ASP A 35 -5.73 13.59 -4.74
C ASP A 35 -5.74 14.46 -6.02
N ALA A 36 -6.19 15.70 -5.89
CA ALA A 36 -6.30 16.63 -7.03
C ALA A 36 -4.92 17.00 -7.61
N GLU A 37 -3.88 17.02 -6.78
CA GLU A 37 -2.50 17.38 -7.17
C GLU A 37 -1.63 16.16 -7.49
N ARG A 38 -2.21 14.95 -7.49
CA ARG A 38 -1.47 13.68 -7.67
C ARG A 38 -0.58 13.62 -8.89
N THR A 39 -0.90 14.39 -9.95
CA THR A 39 -0.16 14.40 -11.20
C THR A 39 0.99 15.40 -11.24
N ASP A 40 1.16 16.26 -10.22
CA ASP A 40 2.32 17.16 -10.14
C ASP A 40 3.56 16.38 -9.66
N THR A 41 4.15 15.65 -10.59
CA THR A 41 5.37 14.85 -10.35
C THR A 41 6.55 15.71 -9.91
N ALA A 42 6.61 16.99 -10.34
CA ALA A 42 7.66 17.90 -9.95
C ALA A 42 7.51 18.31 -8.47
N ALA A 43 6.28 18.57 -8.01
CA ALA A 43 6.02 18.80 -6.58
C ALA A 43 6.34 17.56 -5.75
N CYS A 44 5.91 16.37 -6.18
CA CYS A 44 6.24 15.10 -5.51
C CYS A 44 7.75 14.86 -5.40
N TYR A 45 8.52 15.15 -6.46
CA TYR A 45 9.98 15.07 -6.44
C TYR A 45 10.60 16.06 -5.44
N ARG A 46 10.12 17.31 -5.41
CA ARG A 46 10.61 18.30 -4.43
C ARG A 46 10.35 17.84 -2.99
N GLN A 47 9.14 17.35 -2.69
CA GLN A 47 8.78 16.81 -1.37
C GLN A 47 9.69 15.64 -0.96
N LEU A 48 9.96 14.69 -1.88
CA LEU A 48 10.90 13.59 -1.65
C LEU A 48 12.27 14.12 -1.24
N VAL A 49 12.85 15.04 -2.02
CA VAL A 49 14.20 15.54 -1.79
C VAL A 49 14.28 16.43 -0.52
N GLU A 50 13.22 17.16 -0.18
CA GLU A 50 13.14 17.94 1.05
C GLU A 50 13.11 17.05 2.29
N LYS A 51 12.31 15.99 2.26
CA LYS A 51 12.15 15.02 3.36
C LYS A 51 13.34 14.06 3.48
N HIS A 52 13.91 13.66 2.35
CA HIS A 52 14.97 12.65 2.24
C HIS A 52 16.14 13.17 1.39
N ARG A 53 16.86 14.17 1.91
CA ARG A 53 17.95 14.85 1.20
C ARG A 53 19.07 13.92 0.75
N GLU A 54 19.28 12.83 1.46
CA GLU A 54 20.28 11.81 1.17
C GLU A 54 20.02 11.02 -0.11
N VAL A 55 18.80 11.02 -0.64
CA VAL A 55 18.51 10.33 -1.91
C VAL A 55 18.88 11.16 -3.14
N LYS A 56 19.04 12.48 -3.00
CA LYS A 56 19.29 13.36 -4.15
C LYS A 56 20.54 13.00 -4.96
N PRO A 57 21.74 12.79 -4.36
CA PRO A 57 22.93 12.40 -5.13
C PRO A 57 22.75 11.10 -5.89
N TRP A 58 22.01 10.14 -5.31
CA TRP A 58 21.68 8.89 -5.95
C TRP A 58 20.71 9.09 -7.13
N LEU A 59 19.65 9.87 -6.97
CA LEU A 59 18.71 10.23 -8.05
C LEU A 59 19.43 10.94 -9.20
N ASP A 60 20.31 11.89 -8.89
CA ASP A 60 21.12 12.60 -9.89
C ASP A 60 21.99 11.60 -10.68
N SER A 61 22.60 10.62 -10.00
CA SER A 61 23.36 9.54 -10.63
C SER A 61 22.52 8.65 -11.52
N LEU A 62 21.29 8.29 -11.09
CA LEU A 62 20.36 7.51 -11.93
C LEU A 62 19.99 8.26 -13.20
N ASN A 63 19.71 9.54 -13.09
CA ASN A 63 19.37 10.39 -14.24
C ASN A 63 20.55 10.52 -15.21
N GLN A 64 21.76 10.76 -14.70
CA GLN A 64 22.98 10.83 -15.52
C GLN A 64 23.26 9.53 -16.29
N ARG A 65 22.98 8.36 -15.68
CA ARG A 65 23.16 7.05 -16.31
C ARG A 65 21.97 6.66 -17.21
N GLY A 66 20.87 7.41 -17.22
CA GLY A 66 19.62 7.04 -17.86
C GLY A 66 19.01 5.74 -17.29
N ALA A 67 19.29 5.45 -16.00
CA ALA A 67 18.84 4.23 -15.34
C ALA A 67 17.42 4.35 -14.77
N LEU A 68 16.99 5.53 -14.34
CA LEU A 68 15.62 5.81 -13.94
C LEU A 68 14.80 6.08 -15.20
N ARG A 69 13.75 5.30 -15.37
CA ARG A 69 12.80 5.40 -16.46
C ARG A 69 11.38 5.26 -15.95
N ASP A 70 10.43 5.62 -16.78
CA ASP A 70 9.01 5.40 -16.52
C ASP A 70 8.36 4.64 -17.68
N THR A 71 7.20 4.08 -17.41
CA THR A 71 6.42 3.36 -18.41
C THR A 71 4.94 3.48 -18.10
N PHE A 72 4.14 3.35 -19.16
CA PHE A 72 2.69 3.21 -19.06
C PHE A 72 2.29 1.85 -19.62
N ILE A 73 1.37 1.20 -18.92
CA ILE A 73 0.77 -0.05 -19.36
C ILE A 73 -0.75 0.05 -19.37
N ILE A 74 -1.40 -0.77 -20.18
CA ILE A 74 -2.86 -0.90 -20.15
C ILE A 74 -3.18 -2.11 -19.27
N MET A 75 -3.93 -1.87 -18.20
CA MET A 75 -4.39 -2.91 -17.29
C MET A 75 -5.44 -3.80 -17.98
N PRO A 76 -5.64 -5.04 -17.49
CA PRO A 76 -6.72 -5.89 -17.99
C PRO A 76 -8.12 -5.27 -17.88
N THR A 77 -8.30 -4.28 -17.00
CA THR A 77 -9.52 -3.46 -16.86
C THR A 77 -9.70 -2.42 -17.97
N GLY A 78 -8.64 -2.16 -18.78
CA GLY A 78 -8.62 -1.15 -19.84
C GLY A 78 -8.05 0.20 -19.42
N GLU A 79 -7.76 0.41 -18.12
CA GLU A 79 -7.20 1.65 -17.60
C GLU A 79 -5.69 1.72 -17.84
N LYS A 80 -5.18 2.93 -18.03
CA LYS A 80 -3.77 3.20 -18.23
C LYS A 80 -3.09 3.46 -16.88
N HIS A 81 -2.16 2.59 -16.49
CA HIS A 81 -1.38 2.75 -15.28
C HIS A 81 0.07 3.09 -15.60
N HIS A 82 0.68 3.85 -14.69
CA HIS A 82 2.05 4.34 -14.76
C HIS A 82 2.93 3.65 -13.72
N GLY A 83 4.22 3.56 -13.98
CA GLY A 83 5.21 3.12 -13.01
C GLY A 83 6.61 3.57 -13.38
N TYR A 84 7.40 3.95 -12.38
CA TYR A 84 8.84 4.15 -12.52
C TYR A 84 9.58 2.82 -12.39
N TYR A 85 10.70 2.70 -13.13
CA TYR A 85 11.57 1.55 -12.96
C TYR A 85 13.05 1.93 -13.05
N ILE A 86 13.86 1.14 -12.35
CA ILE A 86 15.31 1.23 -12.38
C ILE A 86 15.85 -0.12 -12.84
N ARG A 87 16.54 -0.11 -13.98
CA ARG A 87 17.21 -1.29 -14.50
C ARG A 87 18.67 -1.28 -14.08
N GLN A 88 19.11 -2.34 -13.43
CA GLN A 88 20.51 -2.55 -13.11
C GLN A 88 21.31 -2.79 -14.40
N ALA A 89 22.55 -2.31 -14.40
CA ALA A 89 23.46 -2.62 -15.49
C ALA A 89 23.68 -4.14 -15.60
N THR A 90 23.53 -4.67 -16.80
CA THR A 90 23.86 -6.08 -17.08
C THR A 90 25.36 -6.20 -17.34
N ASP A 91 26.03 -7.05 -16.60
CA ASP A 91 27.34 -7.55 -16.95
C ASP A 91 27.24 -8.97 -17.53
N SER A 92 28.32 -9.46 -18.11
CA SER A 92 28.36 -10.80 -18.75
C SER A 92 28.11 -11.96 -17.77
N THR A 93 28.07 -11.71 -16.47
CA THR A 93 27.97 -12.73 -15.42
C THR A 93 26.61 -12.74 -14.71
N THR A 94 25.79 -11.69 -14.85
CA THR A 94 24.56 -11.53 -14.09
C THR A 94 23.35 -11.33 -15.02
N THR A 95 22.77 -12.42 -15.48
CA THR A 95 21.65 -12.40 -16.45
C THR A 95 20.25 -12.38 -15.80
N ASN A 96 20.13 -12.71 -14.51
CA ASN A 96 18.83 -12.84 -13.84
C ASN A 96 18.85 -12.12 -12.47
N ARG A 97 18.79 -10.79 -12.49
CA ARG A 97 18.67 -10.00 -11.24
C ARG A 97 17.24 -10.00 -10.73
N PRO A 98 17.02 -10.20 -9.42
CA PRO A 98 15.70 -10.11 -8.85
C PRO A 98 15.10 -8.70 -9.02
N VAL A 99 13.80 -8.60 -8.85
CA VAL A 99 13.09 -7.32 -8.89
C VAL A 99 12.37 -7.03 -7.57
N ALA A 100 12.50 -5.80 -7.09
CA ALA A 100 11.68 -5.27 -6.02
C ALA A 100 10.55 -4.43 -6.59
N ILE A 101 9.31 -4.76 -6.20
CA ILE A 101 8.12 -3.93 -6.47
C ILE A 101 7.84 -3.14 -5.19
N VAL A 102 7.98 -1.82 -5.26
CA VAL A 102 7.78 -0.91 -4.13
C VAL A 102 6.44 -0.19 -4.28
N ILE A 103 5.59 -0.29 -3.26
CA ILE A 103 4.20 0.17 -3.29
C ILE A 103 3.98 1.30 -2.29
N HIS A 104 3.54 2.45 -2.79
CA HIS A 104 3.31 3.67 -2.01
C HIS A 104 2.01 3.63 -1.18
N GLY A 105 1.86 4.59 -0.26
CA GLY A 105 0.72 4.77 0.61
C GLY A 105 -0.46 5.54 0.00
N TRP A 106 -1.50 5.73 0.82
CA TRP A 106 -2.70 6.48 0.47
C TRP A 106 -2.39 7.93 0.12
N ARG A 107 -3.00 8.45 -0.96
CA ARG A 107 -2.79 9.80 -1.51
C ARG A 107 -1.32 10.16 -1.73
N ASP A 108 -0.51 9.15 -2.00
CA ASP A 108 0.90 9.32 -2.30
C ASP A 108 1.20 8.94 -3.77
N SER A 109 2.45 8.81 -4.13
CA SER A 109 2.87 8.42 -5.49
C SER A 109 4.19 7.67 -5.48
N ALA A 110 4.44 6.90 -6.52
CA ALA A 110 5.65 6.09 -6.65
C ALA A 110 6.95 6.90 -6.50
N ILE A 111 6.99 8.12 -7.02
CA ILE A 111 8.19 8.97 -6.96
C ILE A 111 8.59 9.32 -5.52
N LYS A 112 7.61 9.50 -4.62
CA LYS A 112 7.90 9.82 -3.21
C LYS A 112 8.47 8.63 -2.43
N PHE A 113 8.41 7.41 -2.99
CA PHE A 113 8.93 6.18 -2.40
C PHE A 113 10.28 5.74 -2.97
N MET A 114 10.94 6.60 -3.76
CA MET A 114 12.27 6.34 -4.29
C MET A 114 13.31 6.02 -3.20
N MET A 115 13.15 6.54 -1.97
CA MET A 115 14.05 6.20 -0.86
C MET A 115 14.01 4.71 -0.49
N ILE A 116 12.86 4.05 -0.63
CA ILE A 116 12.75 2.59 -0.47
C ILE A 116 13.32 1.87 -1.69
N GLY A 117 13.02 2.35 -2.90
CA GLY A 117 13.60 1.82 -4.14
C GLY A 117 15.14 1.81 -4.14
N ARG A 118 15.75 2.84 -3.51
CA ARG A 118 17.22 2.94 -3.34
C ARG A 118 17.80 1.76 -2.57
N ILE A 119 17.11 1.24 -1.55
CA ILE A 119 17.59 0.09 -0.77
C ILE A 119 17.84 -1.09 -1.70
N TYR A 120 16.88 -1.38 -2.56
CA TYR A 120 16.91 -2.50 -3.48
C TYR A 120 17.91 -2.30 -4.63
N GLU A 121 17.95 -1.09 -5.19
CA GLU A 121 18.91 -0.78 -6.26
C GLU A 121 20.35 -0.96 -5.76
N LEU A 122 20.67 -0.48 -4.56
CA LEU A 122 21.98 -0.67 -3.93
C LEU A 122 22.26 -2.13 -3.53
N ALA A 123 21.24 -2.93 -3.33
CA ALA A 123 21.35 -4.39 -3.12
C ALA A 123 21.44 -5.18 -4.44
N GLY A 124 21.48 -4.51 -5.60
CA GLY A 124 21.63 -5.15 -6.90
C GLY A 124 20.33 -5.63 -7.55
N TYR A 125 19.18 -5.24 -7.03
CA TYR A 125 17.87 -5.55 -7.61
C TYR A 125 17.51 -4.57 -8.73
N ASN A 126 16.77 -5.04 -9.73
CA ASN A 126 15.92 -4.14 -10.50
C ASN A 126 14.80 -3.62 -9.60
N VAL A 127 14.30 -2.43 -9.89
CA VAL A 127 13.22 -1.83 -9.08
C VAL A 127 12.07 -1.43 -9.99
N LEU A 128 10.84 -1.74 -9.58
CA LEU A 128 9.60 -1.26 -10.19
C LEU A 128 8.76 -0.58 -9.11
N MET A 129 8.29 0.61 -9.39
CA MET A 129 7.47 1.41 -8.50
C MET A 129 6.23 1.87 -9.25
N PRO A 130 5.11 1.12 -9.18
CA PRO A 130 3.87 1.52 -9.81
C PRO A 130 3.19 2.66 -9.04
N ASP A 131 2.60 3.59 -9.75
CA ASP A 131 1.51 4.40 -9.22
C ASP A 131 0.26 3.51 -9.17
N LEU A 132 -0.32 3.33 -7.99
CA LEU A 132 -1.54 2.55 -7.83
C LEU A 132 -2.73 3.22 -8.53
N HIS A 133 -3.81 2.49 -8.69
CA HIS A 133 -5.06 3.01 -9.26
C HIS A 133 -5.49 4.32 -8.59
N ALA A 134 -5.83 5.33 -9.38
CA ALA A 134 -6.19 6.68 -8.94
C ALA A 134 -5.09 7.45 -8.18
N HIS A 135 -3.81 7.06 -8.33
CA HIS A 135 -2.65 7.75 -7.75
C HIS A 135 -1.65 8.14 -8.84
N GLY A 136 -0.78 9.12 -8.51
CA GLY A 136 0.26 9.58 -9.42
C GLY A 136 -0.27 9.84 -10.83
N LEU A 137 0.38 9.25 -11.84
CA LEU A 137 -0.03 9.35 -13.26
C LEU A 137 -0.93 8.19 -13.71
N SER A 138 -1.31 7.26 -12.83
CA SER A 138 -2.25 6.19 -13.13
C SER A 138 -3.69 6.71 -13.19
N GLU A 139 -4.48 6.19 -14.13
CA GLU A 139 -5.91 6.44 -14.20
C GLU A 139 -6.64 5.80 -13.02
N GLY A 140 -7.91 6.16 -12.85
CA GLY A 140 -8.80 5.62 -11.83
C GLY A 140 -9.77 6.64 -11.29
N GLU A 141 -10.96 6.18 -10.91
CA GLU A 141 -12.03 7.03 -10.37
C GLU A 141 -11.97 7.17 -8.85
N ALA A 142 -11.42 6.17 -8.16
CA ALA A 142 -11.38 6.13 -6.70
C ALA A 142 -10.23 5.27 -6.18
N VAL A 143 -9.67 5.67 -5.05
CA VAL A 143 -8.69 4.88 -4.30
C VAL A 143 -9.30 3.54 -3.89
N GLN A 144 -8.55 2.46 -4.03
CA GLN A 144 -9.04 1.09 -3.83
C GLN A 144 -8.56 0.45 -2.52
N MET A 145 -7.84 1.20 -1.70
CA MET A 145 -7.37 0.81 -0.36
C MET A 145 -6.66 -0.56 -0.34
N GLY A 146 -5.85 -0.85 -1.36
CA GLY A 146 -5.14 -2.12 -1.49
C GLY A 146 -5.97 -3.30 -1.99
N TRP A 147 -7.30 -3.22 -1.93
CA TRP A 147 -8.14 -4.38 -2.21
C TRP A 147 -8.18 -4.77 -3.68
N LYS A 148 -8.52 -3.85 -4.58
CA LYS A 148 -8.45 -4.13 -6.02
C LYS A 148 -7.03 -3.94 -6.55
N ASP A 149 -6.27 -2.99 -6.00
CA ASP A 149 -4.85 -2.74 -6.31
C ASP A 149 -4.01 -4.02 -6.29
N ARG A 150 -4.37 -5.02 -5.46
CA ARG A 150 -3.68 -6.32 -5.42
C ARG A 150 -3.69 -7.04 -6.78
N LYS A 151 -4.75 -6.85 -7.58
CA LYS A 151 -4.83 -7.44 -8.92
C LYS A 151 -3.92 -6.71 -9.90
N ASP A 152 -3.84 -5.39 -9.76
CA ASP A 152 -2.96 -4.57 -10.57
C ASP A 152 -1.49 -4.90 -10.29
N VAL A 153 -1.12 -5.10 -9.01
CA VAL A 153 0.24 -5.52 -8.63
C VAL A 153 0.60 -6.89 -9.18
N LEU A 154 -0.33 -7.86 -9.18
CA LEU A 154 -0.10 -9.17 -9.84
C LEU A 154 0.16 -9.02 -11.34
N TYR A 155 -0.54 -8.11 -12.02
CA TYR A 155 -0.28 -7.82 -13.41
C TYR A 155 1.08 -7.11 -13.60
N TRP A 156 1.42 -6.16 -12.74
CA TRP A 156 2.75 -5.53 -12.72
C TRP A 156 3.89 -6.54 -12.51
N MET A 157 3.66 -7.64 -11.75
CA MET A 157 4.66 -8.72 -11.65
C MET A 157 4.91 -9.39 -13.01
N THR A 158 3.85 -9.62 -13.80
CA THR A 158 3.99 -10.17 -15.15
C THR A 158 4.80 -9.22 -16.04
N VAL A 159 4.46 -7.93 -16.02
CA VAL A 159 5.18 -6.90 -16.76
C VAL A 159 6.65 -6.80 -16.31
N ALA A 160 6.91 -6.87 -15.00
CA ALA A 160 8.26 -6.84 -14.45
C ALA A 160 9.08 -8.07 -14.87
N SER A 161 8.46 -9.25 -14.90
CA SER A 161 9.12 -10.48 -15.38
C SER A 161 9.55 -10.34 -16.85
N GLU A 162 8.67 -9.84 -17.70
CA GLU A 162 8.99 -9.59 -19.11
C GLU A 162 10.04 -8.48 -19.26
N LEU A 163 9.86 -7.37 -18.53
CA LEU A 163 10.76 -6.22 -18.63
C LEU A 163 12.20 -6.55 -18.19
N PHE A 164 12.37 -7.32 -17.12
CA PHE A 164 13.69 -7.58 -16.52
C PHE A 164 14.23 -8.99 -16.79
N GLY A 165 13.42 -9.90 -17.31
CA GLY A 165 13.81 -11.28 -17.57
C GLY A 165 14.00 -12.09 -16.27
N THR A 166 13.20 -11.81 -15.22
CA THR A 166 13.36 -12.41 -13.88
C THR A 166 12.10 -13.17 -13.43
N ASN A 167 12.32 -14.10 -12.51
CA ASN A 167 11.26 -14.82 -11.81
C ASN A 167 11.37 -14.73 -10.28
N ASP A 168 12.30 -13.88 -9.78
CA ASP A 168 12.56 -13.64 -8.36
C ASP A 168 12.08 -12.25 -7.96
N PHE A 169 11.24 -12.18 -6.93
CA PHE A 169 10.52 -10.97 -6.55
C PHE A 169 10.62 -10.66 -5.07
N VAL A 170 10.62 -9.38 -4.77
CA VAL A 170 10.26 -8.83 -3.46
C VAL A 170 9.15 -7.82 -3.66
N VAL A 171 8.12 -7.85 -2.82
CA VAL A 171 7.07 -6.83 -2.79
C VAL A 171 7.14 -6.12 -1.45
N HIS A 172 7.37 -4.82 -1.49
CA HIS A 172 7.53 -3.99 -0.31
C HIS A 172 6.54 -2.82 -0.37
N GLY A 173 5.62 -2.77 0.56
CA GLY A 173 4.64 -1.69 0.67
C GLY A 173 4.67 -0.98 2.01
N VAL A 174 4.27 0.29 2.00
CA VAL A 174 4.18 1.13 3.21
C VAL A 174 2.74 1.62 3.34
N SER A 175 2.13 1.54 4.53
CA SER A 175 0.78 2.01 4.82
C SER A 175 -0.28 1.30 3.95
N MET A 176 -1.08 2.01 3.15
CA MET A 176 -1.97 1.41 2.15
C MET A 176 -1.19 0.48 1.20
N GLY A 177 0.06 0.80 0.87
CA GLY A 177 0.95 -0.08 0.10
C GLY A 177 1.27 -1.38 0.83
N ALA A 178 1.42 -1.35 2.15
CA ALA A 178 1.59 -2.53 2.98
C ALA A 178 0.33 -3.40 3.00
N ALA A 179 -0.84 -2.78 3.13
CA ALA A 179 -2.12 -3.48 2.99
C ALA A 179 -2.28 -4.11 1.60
N THR A 180 -1.86 -3.40 0.54
CA THR A 180 -1.81 -3.93 -0.82
C THR A 180 -0.90 -5.16 -0.90
N THR A 181 0.31 -5.06 -0.36
CA THR A 181 1.31 -6.13 -0.29
C THR A 181 0.77 -7.37 0.42
N MET A 182 0.14 -7.19 1.57
CA MET A 182 -0.53 -8.27 2.29
C MET A 182 -1.70 -8.86 1.50
N CYS A 183 -2.48 -8.02 0.83
CA CYS A 183 -3.58 -8.49 -0.02
C CYS A 183 -3.07 -9.29 -1.24
N VAL A 184 -1.95 -8.91 -1.84
CA VAL A 184 -1.28 -9.69 -2.91
C VAL A 184 -0.84 -11.05 -2.39
N SER A 185 -0.24 -11.10 -1.20
CA SER A 185 0.40 -12.31 -0.67
C SER A 185 -0.53 -13.53 -0.53
N GLY A 186 -1.83 -13.28 -0.39
CA GLY A 186 -2.86 -14.35 -0.29
C GLY A 186 -3.49 -14.75 -1.62
N GLU A 187 -3.05 -14.19 -2.74
CA GLU A 187 -3.53 -14.52 -4.08
C GLU A 187 -2.65 -15.61 -4.72
N LYS A 188 -3.19 -16.23 -5.77
CA LYS A 188 -2.37 -17.11 -6.62
C LYS A 188 -1.38 -16.24 -7.42
N MET A 189 -0.08 -16.51 -7.25
CA MET A 189 0.95 -15.79 -7.99
C MET A 189 0.90 -16.10 -9.50
N PRO A 190 1.28 -15.13 -10.35
CA PRO A 190 1.50 -15.37 -11.77
C PRO A 190 2.52 -16.49 -12.01
N GLU A 191 2.39 -17.23 -13.11
CA GLU A 191 3.26 -18.38 -13.42
C GLU A 191 4.74 -18.01 -13.59
N CYS A 192 5.02 -16.76 -13.92
CA CYS A 192 6.37 -16.23 -14.04
C CYS A 192 7.07 -16.06 -12.69
N VAL A 193 6.34 -16.01 -11.57
CA VAL A 193 6.90 -15.86 -10.21
C VAL A 193 7.32 -17.22 -9.67
N LYS A 194 8.59 -17.40 -9.36
CA LYS A 194 9.14 -18.62 -8.76
C LYS A 194 9.49 -18.43 -7.29
N ASN A 195 10.16 -17.33 -6.99
CA ASN A 195 10.54 -16.95 -5.64
C ASN A 195 9.96 -15.57 -5.33
N ILE A 196 9.41 -15.40 -4.14
CA ILE A 196 8.85 -14.13 -3.70
C ILE A 196 8.93 -13.99 -2.18
N ARG A 197 9.23 -12.78 -1.72
CA ARG A 197 9.19 -12.34 -0.32
C ARG A 197 8.34 -11.10 -0.20
N PHE A 198 7.69 -10.92 0.93
CA PHE A 198 6.83 -9.78 1.18
C PHE A 198 7.34 -8.97 2.38
N ILE A 199 7.27 -7.65 2.27
CA ILE A 199 7.60 -6.72 3.35
C ILE A 199 6.45 -5.75 3.47
N GLU A 200 5.83 -5.71 4.61
CA GLU A 200 4.79 -4.76 4.95
C GLU A 200 5.28 -3.82 6.06
N ASP A 201 5.13 -2.52 5.88
CA ASP A 201 5.47 -1.49 6.85
C ASP A 201 4.22 -0.65 7.17
N CYS A 202 3.75 -0.74 8.41
CA CYS A 202 2.61 -0.06 8.99
C CYS A 202 1.27 -0.25 8.24
N GLY A 203 0.98 -1.50 7.81
CA GLY A 203 -0.29 -1.83 7.17
C GLY A 203 -1.40 -2.18 8.17
N TYR A 204 -2.64 -2.18 7.69
CA TYR A 204 -3.84 -2.41 8.51
C TYR A 204 -4.45 -3.80 8.32
N THR A 205 -5.19 -4.25 9.34
CA THR A 205 -5.88 -5.55 9.37
C THR A 205 -6.98 -5.67 8.32
N SER A 206 -7.74 -4.61 8.15
CA SER A 206 -8.79 -4.48 7.13
C SER A 206 -9.14 -3.01 6.91
N VAL A 207 -9.75 -2.71 5.76
CA VAL A 207 -10.30 -1.36 5.51
C VAL A 207 -11.41 -1.03 6.51
N TRP A 208 -12.15 -2.04 6.98
CA TRP A 208 -13.16 -1.81 8.02
C TRP A 208 -12.52 -1.32 9.32
N ASP A 209 -11.51 -2.02 9.82
CA ASP A 209 -10.87 -1.69 11.09
C ASP A 209 -10.20 -0.31 11.03
N GLU A 210 -9.51 -0.02 9.93
CA GLU A 210 -8.85 1.27 9.69
C GLU A 210 -9.87 2.42 9.65
N PHE A 211 -10.92 2.28 8.85
CA PHE A 211 -11.94 3.35 8.73
C PHE A 211 -12.79 3.50 9.98
N SER A 212 -13.03 2.41 10.72
CA SER A 212 -13.72 2.46 12.03
C SER A 212 -12.88 3.23 13.06
N PHE A 213 -11.59 2.97 13.08
CA PHE A 213 -10.66 3.71 13.95
C PHE A 213 -10.62 5.20 13.59
N GLU A 214 -10.39 5.52 12.32
CA GLU A 214 -10.32 6.90 11.83
C GLU A 214 -11.64 7.67 11.98
N LEU A 215 -12.78 6.99 11.77
CA LEU A 215 -14.11 7.59 11.99
C LEU A 215 -14.29 8.05 13.44
N LYS A 216 -13.83 7.24 14.37
CA LYS A 216 -13.89 7.55 15.80
C LYS A 216 -12.90 8.67 16.17
N GLU A 217 -11.65 8.58 15.73
CA GLU A 217 -10.59 9.55 16.10
C GLU A 217 -10.84 10.93 15.47
N GLN A 218 -11.20 10.99 14.19
CA GLN A 218 -11.36 12.27 13.49
C GLN A 218 -12.73 12.91 13.68
N PHE A 219 -13.79 12.11 13.80
CA PHE A 219 -15.18 12.61 13.83
C PHE A 219 -15.90 12.33 15.12
N GLY A 220 -15.37 11.52 16.04
CA GLY A 220 -16.03 11.11 17.27
C GLY A 220 -17.28 10.26 17.05
N LEU A 221 -17.41 9.61 15.88
CA LEU A 221 -18.59 8.85 15.49
C LEU A 221 -18.38 7.35 15.69
N SER A 222 -19.49 6.64 15.95
CA SER A 222 -19.52 5.18 15.98
C SER A 222 -19.82 4.60 14.60
N ASP A 223 -19.47 3.33 14.40
CA ASP A 223 -19.67 2.61 13.13
C ASP A 223 -21.12 2.64 12.65
N PHE A 224 -22.06 2.39 13.57
CA PHE A 224 -23.46 2.35 13.20
C PHE A 224 -24.12 3.74 13.33
N PRO A 225 -24.87 4.14 12.29
CA PRO A 225 -25.20 3.45 11.05
C PRO A 225 -24.24 3.77 9.87
N LEU A 226 -23.35 4.75 10.03
CA LEU A 226 -22.63 5.43 8.95
C LEU A 226 -21.66 4.49 8.21
N MET A 227 -20.82 3.75 8.92
CA MET A 227 -19.85 2.80 8.31
C MET A 227 -20.57 1.73 7.48
N TYR A 228 -21.67 1.19 7.97
CA TYR A 228 -22.44 0.18 7.24
C TYR A 228 -23.02 0.73 5.94
N ALA A 229 -23.61 1.92 6.00
CA ALA A 229 -24.17 2.59 4.83
C ALA A 229 -23.06 2.98 3.83
N THR A 230 -21.92 3.49 4.30
CA THR A 230 -20.77 3.85 3.47
C THR A 230 -20.16 2.62 2.81
N SER A 231 -19.99 1.52 3.53
CA SER A 231 -19.50 0.25 2.99
C SER A 231 -20.43 -0.33 1.93
N LEU A 232 -21.75 -0.24 2.15
CA LEU A 232 -22.73 -0.64 1.14
C LEU A 232 -22.70 0.27 -0.10
N LEU A 233 -22.58 1.57 0.09
CA LEU A 233 -22.43 2.52 -1.01
C LEU A 233 -21.16 2.26 -1.82
N CYS A 234 -20.03 1.96 -1.16
CA CYS A 234 -18.79 1.54 -1.81
C CYS A 234 -19.00 0.26 -2.66
N LYS A 235 -19.75 -0.71 -2.11
CA LYS A 235 -20.08 -1.94 -2.86
C LYS A 235 -20.90 -1.67 -4.11
N ILE A 236 -21.88 -0.77 -4.01
CA ILE A 236 -22.73 -0.40 -5.15
C ILE A 236 -21.94 0.39 -6.20
N LYS A 237 -21.15 1.38 -5.76
CA LYS A 237 -20.45 2.31 -6.66
C LYS A 237 -19.18 1.72 -7.27
N TYR A 238 -18.37 1.02 -6.46
CA TYR A 238 -17.02 0.57 -6.83
C TYR A 238 -16.85 -0.95 -6.86
N GLY A 239 -17.90 -1.72 -6.51
CA GLY A 239 -17.92 -3.18 -6.62
C GLY A 239 -17.21 -3.91 -5.48
N TRP A 240 -16.81 -3.24 -4.38
CA TRP A 240 -16.20 -3.87 -3.20
C TRP A 240 -16.68 -3.22 -1.91
N SER A 241 -16.62 -3.94 -0.80
CA SER A 241 -17.02 -3.46 0.53
C SER A 241 -15.84 -3.43 1.49
N PHE A 242 -15.92 -2.61 2.53
CA PHE A 242 -14.86 -2.48 3.53
C PHE A 242 -14.57 -3.80 4.26
N GLY A 243 -15.60 -4.61 4.50
CA GLY A 243 -15.45 -5.92 5.14
C GLY A 243 -14.85 -7.04 4.25
N GLU A 244 -14.91 -6.87 2.90
CA GLU A 244 -14.19 -7.75 1.97
C GLU A 244 -12.70 -7.43 1.96
N ALA A 245 -12.35 -6.15 2.04
CA ALA A 245 -10.98 -5.64 1.96
C ALA A 245 -10.26 -5.88 3.29
N ALA A 246 -9.86 -7.11 3.52
CA ALA A 246 -9.26 -7.57 4.78
C ALA A 246 -7.90 -8.22 4.55
N SER A 247 -6.84 -7.48 4.86
CA SER A 247 -5.44 -7.93 4.75
C SER A 247 -5.19 -9.17 5.58
N ILE A 248 -5.75 -9.23 6.78
CA ILE A 248 -5.60 -10.38 7.69
C ILE A 248 -6.10 -11.70 7.08
N LYS A 249 -7.18 -11.66 6.27
CA LYS A 249 -7.70 -12.85 5.58
C LYS A 249 -6.75 -13.32 4.47
N GLN A 250 -6.00 -12.41 3.87
CA GLN A 250 -5.05 -12.74 2.82
C GLN A 250 -3.70 -13.19 3.41
N VAL A 251 -3.21 -12.52 4.43
CA VAL A 251 -2.00 -12.92 5.17
C VAL A 251 -2.12 -14.36 5.69
N LYS A 252 -3.29 -14.75 6.20
CA LYS A 252 -3.56 -16.13 6.65
C LYS A 252 -3.36 -17.19 5.55
N LYS A 253 -3.52 -16.82 4.27
CA LYS A 253 -3.34 -17.73 3.11
C LYS A 253 -1.91 -17.69 2.56
N CYS A 254 -1.10 -16.71 2.95
CA CYS A 254 0.23 -16.49 2.40
C CYS A 254 1.21 -17.61 2.79
N PRO A 255 1.75 -18.38 1.82
CA PRO A 255 2.74 -19.42 2.11
C PRO A 255 4.19 -18.89 2.08
N TYR A 256 4.40 -17.62 1.67
CA TYR A 256 5.70 -17.05 1.40
C TYR A 256 6.27 -16.30 2.62
N PRO A 257 7.59 -16.10 2.72
CA PRO A 257 8.20 -15.30 3.79
C PRO A 257 7.63 -13.88 3.85
N MET A 258 7.42 -13.35 5.06
CA MET A 258 6.90 -12.01 5.26
C MET A 258 7.57 -11.32 6.46
N LEU A 259 8.09 -10.11 6.23
CA LEU A 259 8.57 -9.20 7.26
C LEU A 259 7.48 -8.17 7.57
N PHE A 260 7.17 -8.02 8.84
CA PHE A 260 6.24 -7.03 9.40
C PHE A 260 7.02 -5.94 10.11
N ILE A 261 6.78 -4.70 9.79
CA ILE A 261 7.39 -3.52 10.40
C ILE A 261 6.27 -2.59 10.88
N HIS A 262 6.37 -2.05 12.10
CA HIS A 262 5.38 -1.09 12.59
C HIS A 262 5.97 -0.21 13.69
N GLY A 263 5.60 1.08 13.69
CA GLY A 263 5.94 1.99 14.77
C GLY A 263 5.02 1.81 15.98
N ASP A 264 5.55 1.82 17.20
CA ASP A 264 4.70 1.67 18.39
C ASP A 264 3.94 2.94 18.78
N ASP A 265 4.32 4.10 18.25
CA ASP A 265 3.63 5.40 18.39
C ASP A 265 2.75 5.73 17.19
N ASP A 266 2.48 4.75 16.30
CA ASP A 266 1.60 4.95 15.16
C ASP A 266 0.13 5.13 15.63
N THR A 267 -0.38 6.36 15.44
CA THR A 267 -1.74 6.76 15.79
C THR A 267 -2.65 6.93 14.57
N PHE A 268 -2.12 6.71 13.35
CA PHE A 268 -2.91 6.73 12.11
C PHE A 268 -3.35 5.31 11.74
N VAL A 269 -2.41 4.38 11.55
CA VAL A 269 -2.69 2.94 11.54
C VAL A 269 -2.23 2.40 12.89
N PRO A 270 -3.13 2.20 13.86
CA PRO A 270 -2.71 1.92 15.23
C PRO A 270 -1.89 0.64 15.35
N SER A 271 -0.78 0.74 16.09
CA SER A 271 0.23 -0.31 16.21
C SER A 271 -0.29 -1.68 16.65
N TRP A 272 -1.46 -1.75 17.32
CA TRP A 272 -2.08 -3.02 17.67
C TRP A 272 -2.42 -3.88 16.45
N MET A 273 -2.63 -3.28 15.25
CA MET A 273 -3.05 -4.00 14.05
C MET A 273 -1.98 -4.96 13.53
N VAL A 274 -0.70 -4.71 13.76
CA VAL A 274 0.37 -5.60 13.29
C VAL A 274 0.37 -6.95 14.03
N HIS A 275 -0.03 -6.98 15.29
CA HIS A 275 0.02 -8.22 16.09
C HIS A 275 -0.91 -9.32 15.55
N PRO A 276 -2.23 -9.08 15.33
CA PRO A 276 -3.08 -10.09 14.74
C PRO A 276 -2.68 -10.45 13.30
N LEU A 277 -2.08 -9.53 12.54
CA LEU A 277 -1.53 -9.82 11.20
C LEU A 277 -0.38 -10.81 11.31
N TYR A 278 0.59 -10.52 12.18
CA TYR A 278 1.72 -11.39 12.43
C TYR A 278 1.28 -12.77 12.94
N GLU A 279 0.33 -12.83 13.88
CA GLU A 279 -0.21 -14.08 14.40
C GLU A 279 -0.92 -14.92 13.32
N ALA A 280 -1.69 -14.26 12.44
CA ALA A 280 -2.41 -14.95 11.37
C ALA A 280 -1.48 -15.55 10.31
N LYS A 281 -0.30 -14.99 10.09
CA LYS A 281 0.69 -15.45 9.11
C LYS A 281 1.27 -16.79 9.52
N GLN A 282 1.20 -17.76 8.61
CA GLN A 282 1.80 -19.08 8.78
C GLN A 282 3.16 -19.18 8.07
N GLY A 283 4.05 -20.05 8.60
CA GLY A 283 5.39 -20.25 8.05
C GLY A 283 6.36 -19.09 8.38
N GLU A 284 7.36 -18.88 7.53
CA GLU A 284 8.45 -17.92 7.75
C GLU A 284 7.92 -16.49 7.86
N LYS A 285 8.23 -15.84 8.99
CA LYS A 285 7.80 -14.49 9.30
C LYS A 285 8.73 -13.84 10.32
N GLU A 286 8.90 -12.53 10.18
CA GLU A 286 9.64 -11.69 11.12
C GLU A 286 8.77 -10.52 11.55
N LEU A 287 8.98 -10.00 12.76
CA LEU A 287 8.31 -8.81 13.27
C LEU A 287 9.34 -7.85 13.85
N TRP A 288 9.27 -6.61 13.40
CA TRP A 288 10.06 -5.53 13.96
C TRP A 288 9.19 -4.35 14.37
N ILE A 289 9.16 -4.05 15.65
CA ILE A 289 8.48 -2.88 16.20
C ILE A 289 9.51 -1.78 16.43
N THR A 290 9.35 -0.66 15.72
CA THR A 290 10.20 0.53 15.88
C THR A 290 9.70 1.40 17.02
N LYS A 291 10.59 1.70 18.00
CA LYS A 291 10.23 2.39 19.23
C LYS A 291 10.11 3.89 19.05
N GLY A 292 9.03 4.49 19.61
CA GLY A 292 8.76 5.93 19.53
C GLY A 292 8.53 6.42 18.09
N THR A 293 8.14 5.53 17.19
CA THR A 293 8.00 5.83 15.76
C THR A 293 6.53 5.97 15.39
N GLU A 294 6.20 7.10 14.79
CA GLU A 294 4.87 7.40 14.24
C GLU A 294 4.66 6.73 12.86
N HIS A 295 3.46 6.92 12.29
CA HIS A 295 3.05 6.34 11.02
C HIS A 295 4.04 6.59 9.87
N ALA A 296 4.46 5.51 9.19
CA ALA A 296 5.35 5.52 8.03
C ALA A 296 6.70 6.23 8.26
N LYS A 297 7.19 6.28 9.51
CA LYS A 297 8.47 6.90 9.86
C LYS A 297 9.60 5.90 10.16
N SER A 298 9.34 4.59 10.15
CA SER A 298 10.35 3.56 10.48
C SER A 298 11.64 3.72 9.67
N TYR A 299 11.54 3.96 8.35
CA TYR A 299 12.70 4.23 7.51
C TYR A 299 13.43 5.54 7.92
N GLY A 300 12.69 6.60 8.26
CA GLY A 300 13.28 7.89 8.62
C GLY A 300 14.02 7.85 9.94
N ASP A 301 13.40 7.25 10.95
CA ASP A 301 13.88 7.25 12.33
C ASP A 301 14.98 6.19 12.57
N TYR A 302 14.92 5.05 11.86
CA TYR A 302 15.82 3.89 12.04
C TYR A 302 16.52 3.51 10.73
N ARG A 303 16.92 4.47 9.90
CA ARG A 303 17.37 4.24 8.53
C ARG A 303 18.41 3.13 8.36
N GLU A 304 19.46 3.13 9.16
CA GLU A 304 20.55 2.16 9.04
C GLU A 304 20.05 0.76 9.37
N GLU A 305 19.35 0.61 10.49
CA GLU A 305 18.76 -0.66 10.94
C GLU A 305 17.68 -1.14 9.95
N TYR A 306 16.86 -0.22 9.44
CA TYR A 306 15.84 -0.53 8.44
C TYR A 306 16.46 -1.13 7.18
N VAL A 307 17.51 -0.50 6.66
CA VAL A 307 18.24 -0.99 5.48
C VAL A 307 18.88 -2.35 5.76
N GLU A 308 19.48 -2.54 6.91
CA GLU A 308 20.11 -3.79 7.33
C GLU A 308 19.10 -4.92 7.44
N ARG A 309 17.97 -4.70 8.12
CA ARG A 309 16.91 -5.71 8.27
C ARG A 309 16.31 -6.11 6.93
N ILE A 310 16.05 -5.15 6.05
CA ILE A 310 15.57 -5.44 4.69
C ILE A 310 16.59 -6.33 3.95
N LYS A 311 17.88 -5.98 3.97
CA LYS A 311 18.93 -6.77 3.31
C LYS A 311 19.01 -8.19 3.86
N ASN A 312 19.06 -8.34 5.19
CA ASN A 312 19.11 -9.65 5.83
C ASN A 312 17.89 -10.51 5.45
N PHE A 313 16.71 -9.93 5.47
CA PHE A 313 15.48 -10.64 5.11
C PHE A 313 15.45 -11.07 3.64
N ILE A 314 15.88 -10.23 2.69
CA ILE A 314 15.88 -10.59 1.26
C ILE A 314 16.99 -11.58 0.90
N GLU A 315 18.11 -11.59 1.63
CA GLU A 315 19.20 -12.54 1.46
C GLU A 315 18.94 -13.91 2.11
N GLY A 316 17.88 -14.01 2.92
CA GLY A 316 17.51 -15.25 3.62
C GLY A 316 18.47 -15.60 4.79
N SER A 317 19.25 -14.64 5.27
CA SER A 317 20.10 -14.79 6.44
C SER A 317 19.27 -14.54 7.71
N SER A 318 18.64 -15.60 8.23
CA SER A 318 17.93 -15.58 9.53
C SER A 318 18.88 -15.72 10.72
N ASP A 319 19.96 -14.94 10.74
CA ASP A 319 20.85 -14.85 11.90
C ASP A 319 20.49 -13.57 12.70
N HIS A 320 19.40 -13.64 13.46
CA HIS A 320 19.20 -12.75 14.60
C HIS A 320 19.18 -13.56 15.90
N PRO A 321 20.02 -13.17 16.90
CA PRO A 321 20.07 -13.80 18.20
C PRO A 321 18.77 -13.64 18.99
#